data_a642de94ca816a50a55baf9225fa0ba0
#
_entry.id   a642de94ca816a50a55baf9225fa0ba0
#
_cell.length_a   1.000
_cell.length_b   1.000
_cell.length_c   1.000
_cell.angle_alpha   90.00
_cell.angle_beta   90.00
_cell.angle_gamma   90.00
#
_symmetry.space_group_name_H-M   'P 1'
#
loop_
_entity.id
_entity.type
_entity.pdbx_description
1 polymer ?
#
loop_
_entity_poly.entity_id
_entity_poly.type
_entity_poly.pdbx_seq_one_letter_code
_entity_poly.pdbx_strand_id
1 'polypeptide(L)'
;PALSSAASDVYKRQTLPKVRINNTYASLIKSVPTGPDKDYLRDNLQEAKWFLKSLQTRHDTLLKVATKIVEVQQGFLEHGPMAMKPLILADIAEQVDLHESTISRVTNRKYLATPQGLFELKYFFSSHVGTSTGGEVSSTAIRALIRQVTANENPRKPLSDSKIAAILAEQNINVARRTVAKYRESLSIPPSNERKQLV
;
A
#
# COMPACT_ATOMS: atom_id res chain seq x y z
N PRO A 1 5.95 -10.17 17.94
CA PRO A 1 4.52 -10.42 18.30
C PRO A 1 3.57 -9.36 17.72
N ALA A 2 4.00 -8.09 17.62
CA ALA A 2 3.18 -7.00 17.08
C ALA A 2 2.86 -7.12 15.57
N LEU A 3 3.72 -7.75 14.80
CA LEU A 3 3.55 -7.98 13.36
C LEU A 3 2.40 -8.93 13.03
N SER A 4 2.20 -9.96 13.86
CA SER A 4 1.11 -10.90 13.70
C SER A 4 -0.25 -10.23 13.90
N SER A 5 -0.34 -9.23 14.78
CA SER A 5 -1.58 -8.49 15.05
C SER A 5 -1.94 -7.54 13.90
N ALA A 6 -0.99 -6.74 13.39
CA ALA A 6 -1.26 -5.81 12.29
C ALA A 6 -1.62 -6.54 10.98
N ALA A 7 -0.92 -7.62 10.64
CA ALA A 7 -1.25 -8.45 9.48
C ALA A 7 -2.59 -9.18 9.65
N SER A 8 -2.96 -9.55 10.89
CA SER A 8 -4.26 -10.16 11.21
C SER A 8 -5.42 -9.17 11.08
N ASP A 9 -5.21 -7.89 11.38
CA ASP A 9 -6.23 -6.86 11.24
C ASP A 9 -6.48 -6.42 9.78
N VAL A 10 -5.49 -6.62 8.90
CA VAL A 10 -5.63 -6.37 7.45
C VAL A 10 -6.74 -7.21 6.85
N TYR A 11 -6.97 -8.38 7.43
CA TYR A 11 -7.93 -9.32 6.91
C TYR A 11 -8.58 -10.17 8.01
N LYS A 12 -9.64 -9.66 8.62
CA LYS A 12 -10.47 -10.52 9.46
C LYS A 12 -11.14 -11.56 8.56
N ARG A 13 -10.66 -12.79 8.58
CA ARG A 13 -11.30 -13.96 7.93
C ARG A 13 -12.82 -14.05 8.22
N GLN A 14 -13.27 -13.38 9.27
CA GLN A 14 -14.66 -13.33 9.70
C GLN A 14 -15.56 -12.44 8.80
N THR A 15 -15.00 -11.46 8.11
CA THR A 15 -15.75 -10.53 7.23
C THR A 15 -15.88 -11.01 5.79
N LEU A 16 -15.17 -12.08 5.44
CA LEU A 16 -15.28 -12.68 4.12
C LEU A 16 -16.52 -13.55 4.03
N PRO A 17 -17.28 -13.46 2.94
CA PRO A 17 -18.38 -14.36 2.69
C PRO A 17 -17.85 -15.80 2.63
N LYS A 18 -18.24 -16.63 3.60
CA LYS A 18 -17.91 -18.06 3.62
C LYS A 18 -18.81 -18.78 2.61
N VAL A 19 -18.41 -18.73 1.36
CA VAL A 19 -19.10 -19.46 0.28
C VAL A 19 -18.59 -20.90 0.28
N ARG A 20 -19.50 -21.87 0.21
CA ARG A 20 -19.18 -23.29 0.12
C ARG A 20 -20.16 -24.00 -0.81
N ILE A 21 -19.71 -25.07 -1.43
CA ILE A 21 -20.61 -25.96 -2.17
C ILE A 21 -21.41 -26.78 -1.14
N ASN A 22 -22.73 -26.88 -1.36
CA ASN A 22 -23.55 -27.75 -0.54
C ASN A 22 -23.28 -29.22 -0.94
N ASN A 23 -22.72 -29.97 0.00
CA ASN A 23 -22.33 -31.36 -0.22
C ASN A 23 -23.53 -32.27 -0.52
N THR A 24 -24.72 -31.94 -0.02
CA THR A 24 -25.93 -32.70 -0.31
C THR A 24 -26.25 -32.66 -1.79
N TYR A 25 -26.25 -31.46 -2.39
CA TYR A 25 -26.48 -31.32 -3.85
C TYR A 25 -25.35 -31.96 -4.64
N ALA A 26 -24.10 -31.82 -4.22
CA ALA A 26 -22.96 -32.46 -4.88
C ALA A 26 -23.04 -33.99 -4.87
N SER A 27 -23.62 -34.58 -3.82
CA SER A 27 -23.83 -36.04 -3.73
C SER A 27 -25.00 -36.53 -4.58
N LEU A 28 -26.09 -35.74 -4.70
CA LEU A 28 -27.25 -36.07 -5.54
C LEU A 28 -26.89 -36.26 -7.00
N ILE A 29 -25.89 -35.55 -7.52
CA ILE A 29 -25.43 -35.71 -8.92
C ILE A 29 -24.96 -37.14 -9.20
N LYS A 30 -24.46 -37.85 -8.17
CA LYS A 30 -24.03 -39.27 -8.31
C LYS A 30 -25.20 -40.22 -8.52
N SER A 31 -26.38 -39.89 -7.98
CA SER A 31 -27.60 -40.71 -8.06
C SER A 31 -28.43 -40.44 -9.31
N VAL A 32 -28.16 -39.35 -10.05
CA VAL A 32 -28.87 -39.05 -11.30
C VAL A 32 -28.45 -40.01 -12.42
N PRO A 33 -29.41 -40.59 -13.17
CA PRO A 33 -29.10 -41.44 -14.34
C PRO A 33 -28.22 -40.71 -15.35
N THR A 34 -27.45 -41.47 -16.11
CA THR A 34 -26.60 -40.91 -17.17
C THR A 34 -27.47 -40.31 -18.28
N GLY A 35 -27.28 -39.03 -18.62
CA GLY A 35 -28.06 -38.28 -19.58
C GLY A 35 -27.72 -36.80 -19.53
N PRO A 36 -28.32 -35.96 -20.38
CA PRO A 36 -28.04 -34.54 -20.50
C PRO A 36 -28.21 -33.79 -19.18
N ASP A 37 -29.15 -34.17 -18.32
CA ASP A 37 -29.37 -33.54 -17.01
C ASP A 37 -28.19 -33.78 -16.06
N LYS A 38 -27.62 -34.97 -16.10
CA LYS A 38 -26.44 -35.30 -15.29
C LYS A 38 -25.22 -34.49 -15.75
N ASP A 39 -25.01 -34.37 -17.05
CA ASP A 39 -23.92 -33.59 -17.60
C ASP A 39 -24.05 -32.10 -17.24
N TYR A 40 -25.26 -31.56 -17.42
CA TYR A 40 -25.56 -30.19 -16.99
C TYR A 40 -25.26 -29.93 -15.49
N LEU A 41 -25.69 -30.81 -14.60
CA LEU A 41 -25.42 -30.69 -13.15
C LEU A 41 -23.94 -30.82 -12.83
N ARG A 42 -23.21 -31.70 -13.55
CA ARG A 42 -21.78 -31.88 -13.36
C ARG A 42 -20.99 -30.66 -13.79
N ASP A 43 -21.37 -30.05 -14.92
CA ASP A 43 -20.71 -28.85 -15.44
C ASP A 43 -20.91 -27.66 -14.49
N ASN A 44 -22.13 -27.45 -14.01
CA ASN A 44 -22.43 -26.42 -13.02
C ASN A 44 -21.66 -26.63 -11.69
N LEU A 45 -21.52 -27.89 -11.25
CA LEU A 45 -20.73 -28.20 -10.05
C LEU A 45 -19.24 -27.89 -10.30
N GLN A 46 -18.73 -28.17 -11.48
CA GLN A 46 -17.34 -27.89 -11.84
C GLN A 46 -17.10 -26.37 -11.92
N GLU A 47 -18.02 -25.62 -12.50
CA GLU A 47 -17.96 -24.15 -12.55
C GLU A 47 -17.97 -23.56 -11.12
N ALA A 48 -18.86 -24.03 -10.25
CA ALA A 48 -18.90 -23.62 -8.85
C ALA A 48 -17.58 -23.91 -8.11
N LYS A 49 -16.92 -25.05 -8.37
CA LYS A 49 -15.61 -25.38 -7.82
C LYS A 49 -14.54 -24.41 -8.31
N TRP A 50 -14.51 -24.11 -9.60
CA TRP A 50 -13.56 -23.14 -10.16
C TRP A 50 -13.77 -21.75 -9.60
N PHE A 51 -15.01 -21.31 -9.45
CA PHE A 51 -15.34 -20.03 -8.83
C PHE A 51 -14.80 -19.94 -7.41
N LEU A 52 -15.06 -20.95 -6.57
CA LEU A 52 -14.53 -21.00 -5.20
C LEU A 52 -13.01 -20.98 -5.17
N LYS A 53 -12.36 -21.76 -6.05
CA LYS A 53 -10.90 -21.79 -6.15
C LYS A 53 -10.36 -20.41 -6.56
N SER A 54 -11.01 -19.72 -7.49
CA SER A 54 -10.58 -18.39 -7.93
C SER A 54 -10.71 -17.34 -6.81
N LEU A 55 -11.78 -17.39 -6.03
CA LEU A 55 -11.96 -16.54 -4.85
C LEU A 55 -10.87 -16.78 -3.82
N GLN A 56 -10.56 -18.05 -3.54
CA GLN A 56 -9.51 -18.41 -2.58
C GLN A 56 -8.14 -17.96 -3.07
N THR A 57 -7.78 -18.23 -4.32
CA THR A 57 -6.50 -17.78 -4.90
C THR A 57 -6.34 -16.27 -4.84
N ARG A 58 -7.40 -15.52 -5.19
CA ARG A 58 -7.38 -14.06 -5.09
C ARG A 58 -7.15 -13.58 -3.66
N HIS A 59 -7.71 -14.28 -2.70
CA HIS A 59 -7.59 -14.00 -1.29
C HIS A 59 -6.16 -14.23 -0.79
N ASP A 60 -5.63 -15.42 -1.08
CA ASP A 60 -4.28 -15.82 -0.68
C ASP A 60 -3.23 -14.88 -1.30
N THR A 61 -3.46 -14.46 -2.56
CA THR A 61 -2.61 -13.48 -3.24
C THR A 61 -2.63 -12.13 -2.54
N LEU A 62 -3.82 -11.61 -2.18
CA LEU A 62 -3.94 -10.35 -1.46
C LEU A 62 -3.22 -10.42 -0.11
N LEU A 63 -3.40 -11.52 0.62
CA LEU A 63 -2.76 -11.71 1.92
C LEU A 63 -1.23 -11.75 1.79
N LYS A 64 -0.70 -12.52 0.83
CA LYS A 64 0.74 -12.56 0.56
C LYS A 64 1.32 -11.17 0.28
N VAL A 65 0.69 -10.41 -0.62
CA VAL A 65 1.13 -9.06 -0.99
C VAL A 65 1.05 -8.11 0.20
N ALA A 66 -0.06 -8.10 0.93
CA ALA A 66 -0.24 -7.22 2.09
C ALA A 66 0.78 -7.54 3.20
N THR A 67 1.06 -8.81 3.46
CA THR A 67 2.08 -9.22 4.43
C THR A 67 3.46 -8.70 4.03
N LYS A 68 3.86 -8.82 2.75
CA LYS A 68 5.14 -8.30 2.28
C LYS A 68 5.25 -6.78 2.36
N ILE A 69 4.19 -6.05 2.04
CA ILE A 69 4.14 -4.59 2.24
C ILE A 69 4.36 -4.24 3.71
N VAL A 70 3.67 -4.92 4.64
CA VAL A 70 3.80 -4.69 6.09
C VAL A 70 5.21 -5.00 6.58
N GLU A 71 5.82 -6.10 6.14
CA GLU A 71 7.20 -6.47 6.48
C GLU A 71 8.22 -5.39 6.07
N VAL A 72 8.07 -4.82 4.86
CA VAL A 72 8.95 -3.75 4.38
C VAL A 72 8.68 -2.44 5.11
N GLN A 73 7.42 -2.13 5.41
CA GLN A 73 6.98 -0.85 5.95
C GLN A 73 6.83 -0.83 7.49
N GLN A 74 7.57 -1.67 8.22
CA GLN A 74 7.55 -1.68 9.69
C GLN A 74 7.84 -0.30 10.28
N GLY A 75 8.86 0.40 9.73
CA GLY A 75 9.22 1.74 10.18
C GLY A 75 8.04 2.74 10.05
N PHE A 76 7.26 2.64 8.98
CA PHE A 76 6.04 3.45 8.84
C PHE A 76 5.00 3.14 9.93
N LEU A 77 4.82 1.88 10.27
CA LEU A 77 3.83 1.48 11.29
C LEU A 77 4.20 1.98 12.69
N GLU A 78 5.49 2.08 13.00
CA GLU A 78 6.00 2.52 14.29
C GLU A 78 6.18 4.04 14.37
N HIS A 79 6.75 4.66 13.33
CA HIS A 79 7.22 6.05 13.36
C HIS A 79 6.47 6.96 12.35
N GLY A 80 5.51 6.40 11.60
CA GLY A 80 4.69 7.16 10.66
C GLY A 80 5.37 7.47 9.31
N PRO A 81 4.83 8.44 8.56
CA PRO A 81 5.21 8.71 7.17
C PRO A 81 6.69 9.06 6.95
N MET A 82 7.37 9.62 7.94
CA MET A 82 8.78 9.99 7.83
C MET A 82 9.72 8.77 7.75
N ALA A 83 9.32 7.65 8.35
CA ALA A 83 10.07 6.40 8.33
C ALA A 83 9.63 5.44 7.20
N MET A 84 8.84 5.92 6.25
CA MET A 84 8.40 5.13 5.10
C MET A 84 9.58 4.79 4.20
N LYS A 85 9.80 3.50 3.97
CA LYS A 85 10.80 3.03 3.01
C LYS A 85 10.29 3.17 1.57
N PRO A 86 11.16 3.46 0.60
CA PRO A 86 10.80 3.37 -0.81
C PRO A 86 10.42 1.94 -1.17
N LEU A 87 9.41 1.78 -1.99
CA LEU A 87 8.90 0.47 -2.41
C LEU A 87 8.25 0.62 -3.78
N ILE A 88 8.67 -0.16 -4.75
CA ILE A 88 8.05 -0.22 -6.07
C ILE A 88 7.31 -1.54 -6.29
N LEU A 89 6.44 -1.59 -7.29
CA LEU A 89 5.65 -2.79 -7.59
C LEU A 89 6.54 -3.99 -7.95
N ALA A 90 7.66 -3.75 -8.63
CA ALA A 90 8.62 -4.77 -9.02
C ALA A 90 9.23 -5.50 -7.82
N ASP A 91 9.57 -4.77 -6.74
CA ASP A 91 10.18 -5.34 -5.54
C ASP A 91 9.26 -6.38 -4.88
N ILE A 92 7.97 -6.05 -4.78
CA ILE A 92 6.99 -6.99 -4.24
C ILE A 92 6.70 -8.12 -5.23
N ALA A 93 6.61 -7.82 -6.52
CA ALA A 93 6.36 -8.81 -7.57
C ALA A 93 7.39 -9.92 -7.55
N GLU A 94 8.68 -9.57 -7.45
CA GLU A 94 9.80 -10.51 -7.33
C GLU A 94 9.70 -11.36 -6.05
N GLN A 95 9.42 -10.72 -4.89
CA GLN A 95 9.35 -11.42 -3.60
C GLN A 95 8.19 -12.42 -3.49
N VAL A 96 7.09 -12.20 -4.21
CA VAL A 96 5.91 -13.07 -4.16
C VAL A 96 5.75 -13.96 -5.40
N ASP A 97 6.71 -13.89 -6.34
CA ASP A 97 6.71 -14.60 -7.61
C ASP A 97 5.44 -14.36 -8.44
N LEU A 98 5.12 -13.08 -8.63
CA LEU A 98 3.95 -12.62 -9.39
C LEU A 98 4.33 -11.48 -10.33
N HIS A 99 3.53 -11.26 -11.37
CA HIS A 99 3.73 -10.12 -12.27
C HIS A 99 3.27 -8.81 -11.63
N GLU A 100 3.97 -7.68 -11.90
CA GLU A 100 3.65 -6.35 -11.37
C GLU A 100 2.20 -5.93 -11.60
N SER A 101 1.63 -6.27 -12.77
CA SER A 101 0.23 -5.97 -13.08
C SER A 101 -0.74 -6.68 -12.13
N THR A 102 -0.38 -7.86 -11.61
CA THR A 102 -1.16 -8.56 -10.59
C THR A 102 -1.10 -7.83 -9.27
N ILE A 103 0.10 -7.39 -8.85
CA ILE A 103 0.28 -6.59 -7.63
C ILE A 103 -0.55 -5.30 -7.72
N SER A 104 -0.46 -4.57 -8.83
CA SER A 104 -1.23 -3.34 -9.06
C SER A 104 -2.74 -3.57 -8.95
N ARG A 105 -3.28 -4.65 -9.53
CA ARG A 105 -4.71 -4.98 -9.47
C ARG A 105 -5.15 -5.40 -8.07
N VAL A 106 -4.33 -6.20 -7.37
CA VAL A 106 -4.65 -6.72 -6.04
C VAL A 106 -4.63 -5.62 -4.99
N THR A 107 -3.74 -4.63 -5.10
CA THR A 107 -3.60 -3.52 -4.15
C THR A 107 -4.57 -2.36 -4.39
N ASN A 108 -5.16 -2.26 -5.59
CA ASN A 108 -6.08 -1.20 -5.94
C ASN A 108 -7.38 -1.28 -5.12
N ARG A 109 -7.79 -0.18 -4.51
CA ARG A 109 -8.98 -0.04 -3.65
C ARG A 109 -9.02 -1.08 -2.51
N LYS A 110 -7.85 -1.43 -1.98
CA LYS A 110 -7.69 -2.26 -0.79
C LYS A 110 -7.03 -1.45 0.30
N TYR A 111 -7.54 -1.54 1.51
CA TYR A 111 -7.16 -0.69 2.62
C TYR A 111 -6.54 -1.52 3.74
N LEU A 112 -5.57 -0.91 4.40
CA LEU A 112 -4.86 -1.42 5.56
C LEU A 112 -5.14 -0.50 6.75
N ALA A 113 -5.69 -1.05 7.83
CA ALA A 113 -5.79 -0.35 9.10
C ALA A 113 -4.44 -0.41 9.81
N THR A 114 -3.89 0.74 10.16
CA THR A 114 -2.61 0.88 10.86
C THR A 114 -2.79 1.75 12.11
N PRO A 115 -1.84 1.76 13.06
CA PRO A 115 -1.86 2.70 14.18
C PRO A 115 -1.91 4.16 13.75
N GLN A 116 -1.40 4.47 12.55
CA GLN A 116 -1.38 5.81 11.96
C GLN A 116 -2.67 6.18 11.21
N GLY A 117 -3.60 5.23 11.07
CA GLY A 117 -4.86 5.42 10.36
C GLY A 117 -5.13 4.37 9.28
N LEU A 118 -6.14 4.63 8.47
CA LEU A 118 -6.55 3.77 7.36
C LEU A 118 -5.89 4.22 6.05
N PHE A 119 -5.09 3.36 5.44
CA PHE A 119 -4.38 3.66 4.19
C PHE A 119 -4.73 2.66 3.10
N GLU A 120 -4.82 3.13 1.86
CA GLU A 120 -4.87 2.23 0.71
C GLU A 120 -3.54 1.51 0.55
N LEU A 121 -3.53 0.20 0.22
CA LEU A 121 -2.28 -0.55 -0.01
C LEU A 121 -1.40 0.11 -1.07
N LYS A 122 -2.01 0.76 -2.06
CA LYS A 122 -1.29 1.52 -3.09
C LYS A 122 -0.49 2.71 -2.53
N TYR A 123 -0.88 3.26 -1.39
CA TYR A 123 -0.16 4.37 -0.74
C TYR A 123 1.27 4.00 -0.35
N PHE A 124 1.53 2.73 -0.04
CA PHE A 124 2.85 2.25 0.37
C PHE A 124 3.84 2.11 -0.78
N PHE A 125 3.38 2.17 -2.03
CA PHE A 125 4.26 2.23 -3.19
C PHE A 125 4.64 3.67 -3.47
N SER A 126 5.90 3.97 -3.27
CA SER A 126 6.46 5.31 -3.48
C SER A 126 7.81 5.22 -4.20
N SER A 127 8.01 6.13 -5.14
CA SER A 127 9.31 6.25 -5.82
C SER A 127 10.41 6.61 -4.81
N HIS A 128 11.59 6.09 -5.07
CA HIS A 128 12.80 6.41 -4.32
C HIS A 128 13.44 7.70 -4.83
N VAL A 129 14.08 8.41 -3.92
CA VAL A 129 14.97 9.53 -4.19
C VAL A 129 16.32 9.18 -3.57
N GLY A 130 17.37 9.25 -4.37
CA GLY A 130 18.72 8.90 -3.92
C GLY A 130 19.22 9.85 -2.83
N THR A 131 19.96 9.30 -1.88
CA THR A 131 20.69 10.08 -0.85
C THR A 131 22.15 10.26 -1.26
N SER A 132 22.83 11.24 -0.66
CA SER A 132 24.27 11.47 -0.90
C SER A 132 25.16 10.34 -0.41
N THR A 133 24.67 9.51 0.52
CA THR A 133 25.38 8.36 1.11
C THR A 133 25.05 7.02 0.43
N GLY A 134 24.36 7.04 -0.73
CA GLY A 134 23.99 5.82 -1.47
C GLY A 134 22.73 5.12 -0.95
N GLY A 135 22.03 5.69 0.03
CA GLY A 135 20.72 5.20 0.49
C GLY A 135 19.57 5.73 -0.37
N GLU A 136 18.38 5.24 -0.10
CA GLU A 136 17.15 5.65 -0.77
C GLU A 136 16.11 6.11 0.25
N VAL A 137 15.44 7.22 -0.05
CA VAL A 137 14.35 7.78 0.78
C VAL A 137 13.08 7.85 -0.05
N SER A 138 11.94 7.50 0.53
CA SER A 138 10.67 7.55 -0.15
C SER A 138 10.21 8.98 -0.41
N SER A 139 9.57 9.22 -1.54
CA SER A 139 8.97 10.54 -1.84
C SER A 139 7.92 10.95 -0.80
N THR A 140 7.27 10.00 -0.15
CA THR A 140 6.32 10.23 0.94
C THR A 140 7.02 10.72 2.21
N ALA A 141 8.17 10.12 2.57
CA ALA A 141 8.97 10.57 3.71
C ALA A 141 9.47 12.00 3.50
N ILE A 142 9.95 12.33 2.29
CA ILE A 142 10.38 13.70 1.96
C ILE A 142 9.24 14.71 2.09
N ARG A 143 8.03 14.37 1.61
CA ARG A 143 6.86 15.22 1.80
C ARG A 143 6.50 15.43 3.27
N ALA A 144 6.61 14.37 4.08
CA ALA A 144 6.37 14.47 5.53
C ALA A 144 7.41 15.38 6.21
N LEU A 145 8.70 15.27 5.84
CA LEU A 145 9.76 16.16 6.33
C LEU A 145 9.52 17.62 5.92
N ILE A 146 9.17 17.88 4.65
CA ILE A 146 8.84 19.24 4.20
C ILE A 146 7.68 19.82 5.02
N ARG A 147 6.62 19.04 5.27
CA ARG A 147 5.49 19.47 6.10
C ARG A 147 5.93 19.78 7.52
N GLN A 148 6.78 18.97 8.13
CA GLN A 148 7.29 19.19 9.48
C GLN A 148 8.17 20.45 9.55
N VAL A 149 9.09 20.61 8.61
CA VAL A 149 9.99 21.80 8.54
C VAL A 149 9.18 23.08 8.37
N THR A 150 8.16 23.07 7.52
CA THR A 150 7.30 24.24 7.31
C THR A 150 6.35 24.50 8.48
N ALA A 151 5.91 23.48 9.20
CA ALA A 151 5.07 23.66 10.39
C ALA A 151 5.85 24.28 11.58
N ASN A 152 7.16 24.03 11.64
CA ASN A 152 8.05 24.51 12.70
C ASN A 152 8.83 25.78 12.31
N GLU A 153 8.55 26.38 11.13
CA GLU A 153 9.24 27.60 10.69
C GLU A 153 8.78 28.86 11.44
N ASN A 154 9.65 29.88 11.44
CA ASN A 154 9.28 31.19 11.99
C ASN A 154 8.32 31.92 11.04
N PRO A 155 7.07 32.25 11.44
CA PRO A 155 6.08 32.92 10.59
C PRO A 155 6.53 34.29 10.06
N ARG A 156 7.42 34.99 10.77
CA ARG A 156 7.98 36.28 10.32
C ARG A 156 9.07 36.12 9.25
N LYS A 157 9.73 34.95 9.22
CA LYS A 157 10.81 34.67 8.27
C LYS A 157 10.70 33.23 7.74
N PRO A 158 9.69 32.94 6.91
CA PRO A 158 9.46 31.60 6.38
C PRO A 158 10.65 31.11 5.54
N LEU A 159 10.85 29.81 5.52
CA LEU A 159 11.92 29.15 4.78
C LEU A 159 11.63 29.13 3.29
N SER A 160 12.59 29.56 2.49
CA SER A 160 12.51 29.42 1.02
C SER A 160 12.74 27.96 0.61
N ASP A 161 12.26 27.58 -0.58
CA ASP A 161 12.46 26.21 -1.11
C ASP A 161 13.95 25.83 -1.19
N SER A 162 14.84 26.81 -1.41
CA SER A 162 16.30 26.61 -1.37
C SER A 162 16.82 26.31 0.05
N LYS A 163 16.27 26.95 1.08
CA LYS A 163 16.63 26.68 2.47
C LYS A 163 16.10 25.33 2.94
N ILE A 164 14.88 24.97 2.53
CA ILE A 164 14.31 23.64 2.80
C ILE A 164 15.19 22.57 2.14
N ALA A 165 15.62 22.77 0.90
CA ALA A 165 16.55 21.84 0.23
C ALA A 165 17.89 21.71 0.98
N ALA A 166 18.43 22.81 1.52
CA ALA A 166 19.66 22.77 2.32
C ALA A 166 19.47 21.98 3.63
N ILE A 167 18.36 22.18 4.36
CA ILE A 167 18.02 21.42 5.57
C ILE A 167 17.89 19.93 5.28
N LEU A 168 17.27 19.56 4.15
CA LEU A 168 17.17 18.17 3.72
C LEU A 168 18.55 17.59 3.37
N ALA A 169 19.43 18.38 2.75
CA ALA A 169 20.80 17.96 2.43
C ALA A 169 21.66 17.73 3.69
N GLU A 170 21.45 18.50 4.77
CA GLU A 170 22.07 18.24 6.09
C GLU A 170 21.66 16.88 6.68
N GLN A 171 20.47 16.39 6.31
CA GLN A 171 19.97 15.06 6.66
C GLN A 171 20.35 13.99 5.61
N ASN A 172 21.32 14.27 4.75
CA ASN A 172 21.78 13.41 3.65
C ASN A 172 20.73 13.15 2.55
N ILE A 173 19.67 13.93 2.46
CA ILE A 173 18.62 13.80 1.45
C ILE A 173 18.84 14.84 0.35
N ASN A 174 19.41 14.42 -0.79
CA ASN A 174 19.69 15.29 -1.91
C ASN A 174 18.44 15.53 -2.77
N VAL A 175 17.78 16.65 -2.56
CA VAL A 175 16.60 17.04 -3.33
C VAL A 175 16.82 18.41 -3.98
N ALA A 176 16.64 18.49 -5.30
CA ALA A 176 16.72 19.74 -6.01
C ALA A 176 15.62 20.73 -5.56
N ARG A 177 15.92 22.04 -5.52
CA ARG A 177 14.96 23.10 -5.19
C ARG A 177 13.61 22.95 -5.95
N ARG A 178 13.67 22.61 -7.24
CA ARG A 178 12.45 22.42 -8.07
C ARG A 178 11.59 21.26 -7.57
N THR A 179 12.21 20.19 -7.09
CA THR A 179 11.52 19.04 -6.53
C THR A 179 10.88 19.38 -5.17
N VAL A 180 11.59 20.18 -4.33
CA VAL A 180 11.03 20.71 -3.08
C VAL A 180 9.80 21.55 -3.36
N ALA A 181 9.86 22.48 -4.33
CA ALA A 181 8.70 23.29 -4.73
C ALA A 181 7.51 22.42 -5.17
N LYS A 182 7.74 21.42 -6.04
CA LYS A 182 6.72 20.47 -6.50
C LYS A 182 6.08 19.69 -5.32
N TYR A 183 6.89 19.25 -4.36
CA TYR A 183 6.37 18.53 -3.19
C TYR A 183 5.59 19.46 -2.27
N ARG A 184 6.07 20.67 -2.03
CA ARG A 184 5.36 21.70 -1.25
C ARG A 184 4.00 22.01 -1.86
N GLU A 185 3.93 22.25 -3.17
CA GLU A 185 2.68 22.48 -3.90
C GLU A 185 1.72 21.30 -3.78
N SER A 186 2.22 20.07 -3.90
CA SER A 186 1.40 18.85 -3.72
C SER A 186 0.82 18.72 -2.30
N LEU A 187 1.41 19.40 -1.33
CA LEU A 187 0.92 19.49 0.05
C LEU A 187 0.01 20.70 0.29
N SER A 188 -0.29 21.49 -0.75
CA SER A 188 -1.05 22.74 -0.67
C SER A 188 -0.42 23.76 0.28
N ILE A 189 0.92 23.76 0.40
CA ILE A 189 1.67 24.74 1.20
C ILE A 189 2.07 25.91 0.29
N PRO A 190 1.66 27.15 0.57
CA PRO A 190 1.98 28.31 -0.26
C PRO A 190 3.50 28.63 -0.23
N PRO A 191 4.02 29.42 -1.19
CA PRO A 191 5.43 29.84 -1.23
C PRO A 191 5.78 30.74 -0.02
N SER A 192 7.06 30.88 0.29
CA SER A 192 7.55 31.58 1.49
C SER A 192 7.08 33.03 1.59
N ASN A 193 6.93 33.75 0.46
CA ASN A 193 6.42 35.11 0.40
C ASN A 193 4.95 35.22 0.88
N GLU A 194 4.11 34.26 0.55
CA GLU A 194 2.70 34.22 0.95
C GLU A 194 2.51 33.71 2.37
N ARG A 195 3.45 32.89 2.89
CA ARG A 195 3.43 32.40 4.27
C ARG A 195 3.92 33.44 5.30
N LYS A 196 4.54 34.53 4.83
CA LYS A 196 5.11 35.55 5.71
C LYS A 196 3.99 36.33 6.42
N GLN A 197 3.99 36.32 7.75
CA GLN A 197 3.12 37.11 8.58
C GLN A 197 3.83 38.40 8.97
N LEU A 198 3.15 39.54 8.80
CA LEU A 198 3.65 40.90 9.07
C LEU A 198 3.31 41.44 10.48
N VAL A 199 2.76 40.61 11.35
CA VAL A 199 2.37 40.98 12.72
C VAL A 199 3.48 40.72 13.71
#